data_ee0c5900066e8feb50ac842945cf8070
#
_entry.id   ee0c5900066e8feb50ac842945cf8070
#
_cell.length_a   1.000
_cell.length_b   1.000
_cell.length_c   1.000
_cell.angle_alpha   90.00
_cell.angle_beta   90.00
_cell.angle_gamma   90.00
#
_symmetry.space_group_name_H-M   'P 1'
#
loop_
_entity.id
_entity.type
_entity.pdbx_description
1 polymer ?
#
loop_
_entity_poly.entity_id
_entity_poly.type
_entity_poly.pdbx_seq_one_letter_code
_entity_poly.pdbx_strand_id
1 'polypeptide(L)'
;MKGSQGIPALQLVTLNKLISKFVIPPSNFFTNLFPSTQYDSDTIEWEMEYGSGGMTPFVAPGSVAPAIGIDGIGSGSAKAAYWKEKMYFDEEFLNNLREPGTYATYLTAERQLAKGAQKLRWRCDRRREWMVAQMLFNGTLSYLQAGGLKFSVSYGVPTSHFVTLDDSRNWKDGASRNPIEDIFDAKQLIIDDAMVTPNYSIMNSQMLKVLLFDSKIQELLAKSAFGNGDLFSRPAQVIASLLGIGNLTVYDELYEVQAWLTTTTTSSTTIYVDDATDFEAGGKVRFYDMTKYNTFEDEVIMSVDRAAGTIVVGAHPTSTFVGGRDKVVMRKKFIPDNVFFMFADAAGGSKVAEFMEAPYGNSRRWGFYADTKDEWDPEGVWLRVQDKGLPVLYNPDTTYKITAFDLDEY
;
A
#
# COMPACT_ATOMS: atom_id res chain seq x y z
N MET A 1 11.92 -40.62 -0.82
CA MET A 1 11.94 -39.16 -0.72
C MET A 1 11.27 -38.72 0.59
N LYS A 2 11.75 -37.62 1.18
CA LYS A 2 11.18 -37.10 2.42
C LYS A 2 10.22 -35.98 2.01
N GLY A 3 8.91 -36.21 2.13
CA GLY A 3 7.91 -35.14 1.99
C GLY A 3 8.11 -34.00 3.02
N SER A 4 7.18 -33.06 3.10
CA SER A 4 7.27 -31.88 4.01
C SER A 4 7.61 -32.27 5.46
N GLN A 5 7.21 -33.45 5.90
CA GLN A 5 7.53 -33.99 7.22
C GLN A 5 9.02 -34.40 7.38
N GLY A 6 9.71 -34.66 6.28
CA GLY A 6 11.12 -35.04 6.27
C GLY A 6 12.09 -33.86 6.25
N ILE A 7 11.60 -32.63 6.01
CA ILE A 7 12.38 -31.40 5.99
C ILE A 7 11.94 -30.54 7.18
N PRO A 8 12.73 -30.42 8.26
CA PRO A 8 12.33 -29.69 9.48
C PRO A 8 11.89 -28.24 9.24
N ALA A 9 12.48 -27.57 8.25
CA ALA A 9 12.11 -26.20 7.89
C ALA A 9 10.68 -26.07 7.32
N LEU A 10 10.15 -27.14 6.72
CA LEU A 10 8.79 -27.19 6.18
C LEU A 10 7.76 -27.70 7.19
N GLN A 11 8.19 -28.14 8.38
CA GLN A 11 7.24 -28.51 9.42
C GLN A 11 6.44 -27.29 9.87
N LEU A 12 5.12 -27.47 10.00
CA LEU A 12 4.15 -26.42 10.28
C LEU A 12 4.53 -25.51 11.46
N VAL A 13 4.98 -26.08 12.56
CA VAL A 13 5.38 -25.33 13.77
C VAL A 13 6.63 -24.52 13.53
N THR A 14 7.63 -25.09 12.88
CA THR A 14 8.90 -24.42 12.58
C THR A 14 8.69 -23.29 11.58
N LEU A 15 7.91 -23.53 10.53
CA LEU A 15 7.59 -22.57 9.50
C LEU A 15 6.84 -21.35 10.06
N ASN A 16 5.81 -21.56 10.89
CA ASN A 16 5.07 -20.47 11.50
C ASN A 16 5.91 -19.68 12.51
N LYS A 17 6.76 -20.34 13.29
CA LYS A 17 7.74 -19.66 14.14
C LYS A 17 8.76 -18.84 13.33
N LEU A 18 9.16 -19.33 12.17
CA LEU A 18 10.05 -18.58 11.27
C LEU A 18 9.35 -17.35 10.71
N ILE A 19 8.12 -17.51 10.18
CA ILE A 19 7.35 -16.42 9.61
C ILE A 19 7.02 -15.33 10.64
N SER A 20 6.69 -15.71 11.86
CA SER A 20 6.43 -14.74 12.94
C SER A 20 7.66 -13.93 13.37
N LYS A 21 8.87 -14.43 13.09
CA LYS A 21 10.13 -13.72 13.37
C LYS A 21 10.54 -12.74 12.26
N PHE A 22 9.93 -12.82 11.08
CA PHE A 22 10.23 -11.87 10.02
C PHE A 22 9.72 -10.49 10.42
N VAL A 23 10.64 -9.54 10.45
CA VAL A 23 10.34 -8.14 10.74
C VAL A 23 9.67 -7.55 9.50
N ILE A 24 8.63 -6.74 9.72
CA ILE A 24 8.03 -5.90 8.66
C ILE A 24 9.14 -5.03 8.09
N PRO A 25 9.31 -4.96 6.76
CA PRO A 25 10.31 -4.08 6.17
C PRO A 25 10.16 -2.66 6.72
N PRO A 26 11.24 -1.99 7.14
CA PRO A 26 11.17 -0.61 7.64
C PRO A 26 10.66 0.38 6.59
N SER A 27 10.68 -0.01 5.32
CA SER A 27 10.08 0.73 4.20
C SER A 27 8.54 0.73 4.22
N ASN A 28 7.89 -0.20 4.93
CA ASN A 28 6.45 -0.21 5.09
C ASN A 28 6.03 0.78 6.17
N PHE A 29 5.75 2.00 5.75
CA PHE A 29 5.44 3.11 6.66
C PHE A 29 4.08 2.94 7.35
N PHE A 30 3.02 2.66 6.58
CA PHE A 30 1.66 2.62 7.11
C PHE A 30 1.40 1.42 8.00
N THR A 31 1.93 0.25 7.65
CA THR A 31 1.81 -0.96 8.47
C THR A 31 2.53 -0.82 9.81
N ASN A 32 3.63 -0.05 9.84
CA ASN A 32 4.35 0.24 11.08
C ASN A 32 3.64 1.30 11.94
N LEU A 33 2.95 2.25 11.32
CA LEU A 33 2.22 3.32 12.00
C LEU A 33 0.90 2.82 12.60
N PHE A 34 0.19 1.93 11.88
CA PHE A 34 -1.10 1.38 12.30
C PHE A 34 -0.96 -0.12 12.62
N PRO A 35 -0.65 -0.46 13.89
CA PRO A 35 -0.47 -1.85 14.30
C PRO A 35 -1.77 -2.64 14.15
N SER A 36 -1.63 -3.96 13.94
CA SER A 36 -2.78 -4.84 13.78
C SER A 36 -3.36 -5.26 15.12
N THR A 37 -4.70 -5.39 15.17
CA THR A 37 -5.48 -5.94 16.27
C THR A 37 -6.34 -7.11 15.79
N GLN A 38 -6.63 -8.05 16.68
CA GLN A 38 -7.45 -9.22 16.35
C GLN A 38 -8.93 -8.90 16.55
N TYR A 39 -9.75 -9.29 15.59
CA TYR A 39 -11.20 -9.16 15.61
C TYR A 39 -11.86 -10.52 15.45
N ASP A 40 -12.93 -10.79 16.19
CA ASP A 40 -13.50 -12.15 16.32
C ASP A 40 -14.51 -12.53 15.24
N SER A 41 -14.83 -11.65 14.30
CA SER A 41 -15.81 -11.89 13.23
C SER A 41 -15.19 -11.75 11.84
N ASP A 42 -15.80 -12.42 10.86
CA ASP A 42 -15.51 -12.27 9.43
C ASP A 42 -15.94 -10.92 8.87
N THR A 43 -17.00 -10.36 9.43
CA THR A 43 -17.46 -9.00 9.14
C THR A 43 -16.94 -8.10 10.23
N ILE A 44 -16.11 -7.16 9.84
CA ILE A 44 -15.52 -6.16 10.73
C ILE A 44 -16.51 -5.00 10.80
N GLU A 45 -16.89 -4.63 12.00
CA GLU A 45 -17.75 -3.50 12.30
C GLU A 45 -16.92 -2.48 13.09
N TRP A 46 -17.06 -1.21 12.72
CA TRP A 46 -16.37 -0.12 13.41
C TRP A 46 -17.28 1.08 13.56
N GLU A 47 -17.04 1.84 14.59
CA GLU A 47 -17.74 3.09 14.85
C GLU A 47 -16.85 4.26 14.41
N MET A 48 -17.46 5.24 13.75
CA MET A 48 -16.80 6.47 13.34
C MET A 48 -17.16 7.56 14.35
N GLU A 49 -16.14 8.10 14.98
CA GLU A 49 -16.30 9.20 15.95
C GLU A 49 -16.10 10.53 15.22
N TYR A 50 -17.06 11.40 15.30
CA TYR A 50 -16.92 12.79 14.83
C TYR A 50 -16.51 13.65 16.02
N GLY A 51 -15.55 14.57 15.82
CA GLY A 51 -15.01 15.39 16.89
C GLY A 51 -16.09 16.21 17.60
N SER A 52 -16.18 16.08 18.92
CA SER A 52 -17.06 16.91 19.75
C SER A 52 -16.22 17.92 20.52
N GLY A 53 -16.31 19.19 20.15
CA GLY A 53 -15.63 20.32 20.83
C GLY A 53 -16.51 21.11 21.75
N GLY A 54 -17.60 20.52 22.26
CA GLY A 54 -18.53 21.19 23.11
C GLY A 54 -17.91 21.69 24.42
N MET A 55 -18.25 22.90 24.84
CA MET A 55 -17.82 23.51 26.11
C MET A 55 -18.95 23.45 27.13
N THR A 56 -18.63 22.99 28.34
CA THR A 56 -19.59 22.98 29.44
C THR A 56 -20.02 24.42 29.80
N PRO A 57 -21.32 24.76 29.80
CA PRO A 57 -21.78 26.09 30.18
C PRO A 57 -21.62 26.36 31.67
N PHE A 58 -21.42 27.62 31.99
CA PHE A 58 -21.48 28.03 33.40
C PHE A 58 -22.91 27.97 33.92
N VAL A 59 -23.10 27.45 35.14
CA VAL A 59 -24.39 27.38 35.81
C VAL A 59 -24.31 28.07 37.19
N ALA A 60 -25.42 28.68 37.63
CA ALA A 60 -25.47 29.27 38.94
C ALA A 60 -25.43 28.18 40.03
N PRO A 61 -24.82 28.44 41.20
CA PRO A 61 -24.85 27.51 42.33
C PRO A 61 -26.29 27.11 42.68
N GLY A 62 -26.58 25.79 42.70
CA GLY A 62 -27.91 25.26 42.98
C GLY A 62 -28.84 25.09 41.79
N SER A 63 -28.41 25.46 40.56
CA SER A 63 -29.16 25.14 39.34
C SER A 63 -28.91 23.71 38.86
N VAL A 64 -29.91 23.18 38.14
CA VAL A 64 -29.83 21.86 37.51
C VAL A 64 -28.78 21.90 36.39
N ALA A 65 -27.92 20.87 36.30
CA ALA A 65 -26.96 20.74 35.22
C ALA A 65 -27.69 20.60 33.88
N PRO A 66 -27.28 21.35 32.84
CA PRO A 66 -27.82 21.17 31.49
C PRO A 66 -27.44 19.78 30.95
N ALA A 67 -28.41 19.13 30.32
CA ALA A 67 -28.15 17.86 29.61
C ALA A 67 -27.58 18.13 28.22
N ILE A 68 -26.52 17.42 27.84
CA ILE A 68 -26.02 17.35 26.47
C ILE A 68 -26.57 16.09 25.82
N GLY A 69 -26.85 16.18 24.53
CA GLY A 69 -27.18 15.01 23.74
C GLY A 69 -25.98 14.07 23.56
N ILE A 70 -26.24 12.83 23.24
CA ILE A 70 -25.19 11.90 22.77
C ILE A 70 -24.91 12.24 21.30
N ASP A 71 -23.65 12.50 20.99
CA ASP A 71 -23.22 12.74 19.60
C ASP A 71 -23.53 11.54 18.73
N GLY A 72 -23.92 11.79 17.49
CA GLY A 72 -24.21 10.73 16.53
C GLY A 72 -22.95 9.93 16.21
N ILE A 73 -23.01 8.62 16.39
CA ILE A 73 -21.94 7.70 16.02
C ILE A 73 -22.26 7.16 14.62
N GLY A 74 -21.35 7.40 13.67
CA GLY A 74 -21.38 6.72 12.38
C GLY A 74 -20.91 5.28 12.55
N SER A 75 -21.52 4.34 11.85
CA SER A 75 -21.05 2.95 11.86
C SER A 75 -20.70 2.50 10.45
N GLY A 76 -19.56 1.82 10.33
CA GLY A 76 -19.15 1.12 9.13
C GLY A 76 -19.11 -0.38 9.35
N SER A 77 -19.42 -1.14 8.33
CA SER A 77 -19.25 -2.58 8.36
C SER A 77 -18.80 -3.11 7.01
N ALA A 78 -17.85 -4.02 7.01
CA ALA A 78 -17.40 -4.68 5.78
C ALA A 78 -16.86 -6.08 6.05
N LYS A 79 -16.99 -6.96 5.07
CA LYS A 79 -16.37 -8.27 5.12
C LYS A 79 -14.86 -8.12 4.94
N ALA A 80 -14.10 -8.78 5.83
CA ALA A 80 -12.64 -8.76 5.77
C ALA A 80 -12.11 -9.33 4.46
N ALA A 81 -11.13 -8.65 3.86
CA ALA A 81 -10.43 -9.14 2.68
C ALA A 81 -9.55 -10.33 3.04
N TYR A 82 -9.50 -11.34 2.16
CA TYR A 82 -8.69 -12.53 2.33
C TYR A 82 -7.73 -12.68 1.15
N TRP A 83 -6.45 -12.80 1.44
CA TRP A 83 -5.42 -12.99 0.43
C TRP A 83 -4.48 -14.12 0.81
N LYS A 84 -3.99 -14.80 -0.20
CA LYS A 84 -3.08 -15.93 -0.07
C LYS A 84 -2.24 -16.07 -1.32
N GLU A 85 -1.02 -16.52 -1.14
CA GLU A 85 -0.12 -16.83 -2.25
C GLU A 85 0.65 -18.10 -1.94
N LYS A 86 1.00 -18.86 -2.98
CA LYS A 86 1.72 -20.12 -2.83
C LYS A 86 2.93 -20.17 -3.75
N MET A 87 3.94 -20.92 -3.32
CA MET A 87 5.15 -21.22 -4.08
C MET A 87 5.34 -22.73 -4.13
N TYR A 88 5.70 -23.22 -5.30
CA TYR A 88 5.97 -24.63 -5.52
C TYR A 88 7.48 -24.89 -5.49
N PHE A 89 7.89 -25.92 -4.80
CA PHE A 89 9.23 -26.45 -4.77
C PHE A 89 9.16 -27.84 -5.38
N ASP A 90 9.70 -27.98 -6.59
CA ASP A 90 9.71 -29.24 -7.32
C ASP A 90 10.77 -30.21 -6.78
N GLU A 91 10.67 -31.45 -7.24
CA GLU A 91 11.61 -32.51 -6.87
C GLU A 91 13.05 -32.16 -7.23
N GLU A 92 13.28 -31.59 -8.40
CA GLU A 92 14.62 -31.21 -8.87
C GLU A 92 15.23 -30.16 -7.94
N PHE A 93 14.45 -29.14 -7.58
CA PHE A 93 14.87 -28.15 -6.58
C PHE A 93 15.18 -28.77 -5.24
N LEU A 94 14.31 -29.65 -4.72
CA LEU A 94 14.48 -30.30 -3.42
C LEU A 94 15.67 -31.28 -3.39
N ASN A 95 15.97 -31.93 -4.51
CA ASN A 95 17.09 -32.87 -4.64
C ASN A 95 18.43 -32.16 -4.93
N ASN A 96 18.39 -31.04 -5.70
CA ASN A 96 19.57 -30.24 -6.06
C ASN A 96 19.95 -29.19 -5.02
N LEU A 97 19.37 -29.23 -3.84
CA LEU A 97 19.73 -28.36 -2.70
C LEU A 97 21.18 -28.58 -2.21
N ARG A 98 22.03 -29.09 -3.07
CA ARG A 98 23.46 -29.35 -2.87
C ARG A 98 24.29 -28.15 -3.26
N GLU A 99 25.03 -27.57 -2.31
CA GLU A 99 26.21 -26.78 -2.68
C GLU A 99 27.23 -27.74 -3.36
N PRO A 100 27.69 -27.43 -4.61
CA PRO A 100 28.70 -28.26 -5.25
C PRO A 100 29.94 -28.34 -4.35
N GLY A 101 30.27 -29.54 -3.87
CA GLY A 101 31.52 -29.84 -3.16
C GLY A 101 31.48 -29.82 -1.65
N THR A 102 30.34 -29.68 -0.98
CA THR A 102 30.27 -29.70 0.49
C THR A 102 29.16 -30.60 1.04
N TYR A 103 29.44 -31.25 2.20
CA TYR A 103 28.43 -31.95 3.01
C TYR A 103 27.42 -31.01 3.69
N ALA A 104 27.56 -29.68 3.53
CA ALA A 104 26.72 -28.66 4.14
C ALA A 104 25.40 -28.41 3.39
N THR A 105 24.89 -29.40 2.68
CA THR A 105 23.70 -29.39 1.85
C THR A 105 22.43 -28.97 2.54
N TYR A 106 22.26 -29.37 3.78
CA TYR A 106 21.00 -29.18 4.50
C TYR A 106 20.73 -27.73 4.90
N LEU A 107 21.76 -26.99 5.32
CA LEU A 107 21.65 -25.58 5.72
C LEU A 107 21.31 -24.65 4.54
N THR A 108 21.77 -25.00 3.34
CA THR A 108 21.49 -24.22 2.13
C THR A 108 20.02 -24.39 1.69
N ALA A 109 19.48 -25.61 1.81
CA ALA A 109 18.09 -25.92 1.59
C ALA A 109 17.17 -25.12 2.51
N GLU A 110 17.44 -25.17 3.82
CA GLU A 110 16.68 -24.41 4.82
C GLU A 110 16.71 -22.90 4.54
N ARG A 111 17.89 -22.37 4.16
CA ARG A 111 18.02 -20.96 3.80
C ARG A 111 17.20 -20.56 2.57
N GLN A 112 17.16 -21.40 1.55
CA GLN A 112 16.39 -21.12 0.33
C GLN A 112 14.88 -21.21 0.59
N LEU A 113 14.43 -22.20 1.36
CA LEU A 113 13.05 -22.31 1.80
C LEU A 113 12.66 -21.12 2.69
N ALA A 114 13.56 -20.72 3.61
CA ALA A 114 13.35 -19.53 4.44
C ALA A 114 13.24 -18.24 3.59
N LYS A 115 14.07 -18.08 2.55
CA LYS A 115 13.96 -16.96 1.60
C LYS A 115 12.64 -16.99 0.84
N GLY A 116 12.18 -18.17 0.41
CA GLY A 116 10.87 -18.33 -0.24
C GLY A 116 9.72 -17.92 0.68
N ALA A 117 9.74 -18.40 1.92
CA ALA A 117 8.76 -18.02 2.94
C ALA A 117 8.80 -16.52 3.26
N GLN A 118 10.00 -15.93 3.37
CA GLN A 118 10.19 -14.49 3.57
C GLN A 118 9.63 -13.68 2.40
N LYS A 119 9.89 -14.12 1.16
CA LYS A 119 9.36 -13.47 -0.04
C LYS A 119 7.83 -13.46 -0.04
N LEU A 120 7.19 -14.60 0.25
CA LEU A 120 5.73 -14.69 0.34
C LEU A 120 5.18 -13.80 1.47
N ARG A 121 5.84 -13.80 2.64
CA ARG A 121 5.45 -12.95 3.75
C ARG A 121 5.53 -11.46 3.38
N TRP A 122 6.62 -10.99 2.78
CA TRP A 122 6.76 -9.60 2.37
C TRP A 122 5.74 -9.18 1.31
N ARG A 123 5.33 -10.10 0.43
CA ARG A 123 4.24 -9.82 -0.52
C ARG A 123 2.90 -9.63 0.19
N CYS A 124 2.64 -10.41 1.22
CA CYS A 124 1.46 -10.23 2.07
C CYS A 124 1.52 -8.91 2.87
N ASP A 125 2.68 -8.57 3.45
CA ASP A 125 2.89 -7.28 4.14
C ASP A 125 2.67 -6.09 3.19
N ARG A 126 3.16 -6.17 1.94
CA ARG A 126 2.89 -5.14 0.92
C ARG A 126 1.41 -5.01 0.57
N ARG A 127 0.66 -6.09 0.61
CA ARG A 127 -0.81 -6.02 0.40
C ARG A 127 -1.48 -5.28 1.56
N ARG A 128 -1.06 -5.50 2.81
CA ARG A 128 -1.52 -4.70 3.96
C ARG A 128 -1.19 -3.22 3.77
N GLU A 129 0.06 -2.92 3.46
CA GLU A 129 0.54 -1.55 3.18
C GLU A 129 -0.30 -0.86 2.11
N TRP A 130 -0.58 -1.56 1.01
CA TRP A 130 -1.43 -1.06 -0.06
C TRP A 130 -2.86 -0.77 0.41
N MET A 131 -3.46 -1.67 1.19
CA MET A 131 -4.83 -1.47 1.68
C MET A 131 -4.94 -0.24 2.59
N VAL A 132 -3.98 -0.05 3.50
CA VAL A 132 -3.95 1.14 4.38
C VAL A 132 -3.72 2.41 3.55
N ALA A 133 -2.81 2.37 2.59
CA ALA A 133 -2.58 3.51 1.69
C ALA A 133 -3.84 3.88 0.90
N GLN A 134 -4.57 2.89 0.34
CA GLN A 134 -5.83 3.16 -0.38
C GLN A 134 -6.91 3.75 0.53
N MET A 135 -7.05 3.23 1.75
CA MET A 135 -7.97 3.77 2.76
C MET A 135 -7.69 5.25 3.02
N LEU A 136 -6.43 5.59 3.28
CA LEU A 136 -6.04 6.96 3.62
C LEU A 136 -6.15 7.91 2.40
N PHE A 137 -5.56 7.54 1.27
CA PHE A 137 -5.46 8.45 0.13
C PHE A 137 -6.74 8.60 -0.68
N ASN A 138 -7.62 7.61 -0.66
CA ASN A 138 -8.85 7.62 -1.45
C ASN A 138 -10.12 7.61 -0.60
N GLY A 139 -10.03 7.44 0.73
CA GLY A 139 -11.18 7.27 1.61
C GLY A 139 -12.04 6.05 1.24
N THR A 140 -11.55 5.22 0.32
CA THR A 140 -12.21 4.02 -0.18
C THR A 140 -11.19 2.94 -0.46
N LEU A 141 -11.56 1.70 -0.19
CA LEU A 141 -10.78 0.54 -0.58
C LEU A 141 -11.61 -0.28 -1.57
N SER A 142 -11.22 -0.29 -2.83
CA SER A 142 -11.90 -1.06 -3.87
C SER A 142 -10.93 -1.94 -4.63
N TYR A 143 -11.39 -3.16 -4.92
CA TYR A 143 -10.64 -4.14 -5.67
C TYR A 143 -11.59 -4.94 -6.56
N LEU A 144 -11.27 -5.04 -7.82
CA LEU A 144 -12.02 -5.82 -8.81
C LEU A 144 -11.04 -6.73 -9.53
N GLN A 145 -11.13 -8.03 -9.29
CA GLN A 145 -10.30 -9.02 -9.96
C GLN A 145 -10.99 -9.57 -11.22
N ALA A 146 -10.22 -9.85 -12.25
CA ALA A 146 -10.66 -10.68 -13.36
C ALA A 146 -11.18 -12.02 -12.81
N GLY A 147 -12.41 -12.39 -13.14
CA GLY A 147 -13.08 -13.55 -12.53
C GLY A 147 -14.12 -13.21 -11.45
N GLY A 148 -14.36 -11.92 -11.20
CA GLY A 148 -15.55 -11.43 -10.50
C GLY A 148 -15.42 -11.20 -8.99
N LEU A 149 -14.24 -11.37 -8.38
CA LEU A 149 -14.06 -10.92 -7.01
C LEU A 149 -14.17 -9.39 -6.96
N LYS A 150 -15.24 -8.90 -6.35
CA LYS A 150 -15.48 -7.48 -6.16
C LYS A 150 -15.48 -7.16 -4.66
N PHE A 151 -14.68 -6.19 -4.28
CA PHE A 151 -14.57 -5.72 -2.91
C PHE A 151 -14.56 -4.19 -2.93
N SER A 152 -15.42 -3.55 -2.16
CA SER A 152 -15.47 -2.10 -2.04
C SER A 152 -15.94 -1.71 -0.65
N VAL A 153 -15.17 -0.85 0.00
CA VAL A 153 -15.46 -0.28 1.32
C VAL A 153 -15.26 1.21 1.25
N SER A 154 -16.23 1.98 1.74
CA SER A 154 -16.12 3.43 1.91
C SER A 154 -15.93 3.75 3.38
N TYR A 155 -14.99 4.64 3.69
CA TYR A 155 -14.66 5.06 5.05
C TYR A 155 -15.27 6.39 5.45
N GLY A 156 -16.13 6.96 4.59
CA GLY A 156 -16.88 8.17 4.93
C GLY A 156 -16.05 9.46 4.97
N VAL A 157 -14.85 9.48 4.41
CA VAL A 157 -14.04 10.70 4.32
C VAL A 157 -14.80 11.75 3.50
N PRO A 158 -14.96 12.99 4.02
CA PRO A 158 -15.65 14.05 3.31
C PRO A 158 -14.98 14.38 1.98
N THR A 159 -15.80 14.69 0.95
CA THR A 159 -15.28 15.08 -0.36
C THR A 159 -14.50 16.38 -0.34
N SER A 160 -14.80 17.28 0.62
CA SER A 160 -14.04 18.51 0.89
C SER A 160 -12.58 18.26 1.28
N HIS A 161 -12.26 17.06 1.77
CA HIS A 161 -10.90 16.64 2.16
C HIS A 161 -10.10 16.08 0.98
N PHE A 162 -10.68 15.95 -0.19
CA PHE A 162 -10.01 15.54 -1.43
C PHE A 162 -10.04 16.68 -2.44
N VAL A 163 -8.98 17.45 -2.50
CA VAL A 163 -8.89 18.60 -3.39
C VAL A 163 -7.98 18.29 -4.56
N THR A 164 -8.47 18.53 -5.76
CA THR A 164 -7.68 18.56 -6.99
C THR A 164 -7.56 20.02 -7.42
N LEU A 165 -6.34 20.50 -7.55
CA LEU A 165 -6.07 21.87 -7.97
C LEU A 165 -6.35 22.00 -9.47
N ASP A 166 -6.90 23.14 -9.87
CA ASP A 166 -7.07 23.48 -11.27
C ASP A 166 -5.74 23.89 -11.93
N ASP A 167 -5.73 24.01 -13.26
CA ASP A 167 -4.54 24.37 -14.04
C ASP A 167 -3.90 25.68 -13.59
N SER A 168 -4.67 26.63 -13.08
CA SER A 168 -4.17 27.93 -12.64
C SER A 168 -3.45 27.86 -11.29
N ARG A 169 -3.85 26.94 -10.41
CA ARG A 169 -3.29 26.69 -9.08
C ARG A 169 -2.30 25.53 -9.03
N ASN A 170 -2.14 24.80 -10.12
CA ASN A 170 -1.24 23.68 -10.27
C ASN A 170 0.17 24.03 -9.76
N TRP A 171 0.70 23.24 -8.81
CA TRP A 171 1.99 23.54 -8.16
C TRP A 171 3.19 23.43 -9.10
N LYS A 172 3.09 22.68 -10.20
CA LYS A 172 4.17 22.48 -11.16
C LYS A 172 4.40 23.73 -12.03
N ASP A 173 3.34 24.29 -12.61
CA ASP A 173 3.39 25.35 -13.62
C ASP A 173 2.23 26.37 -13.58
N GLY A 174 1.31 26.25 -12.63
CA GLY A 174 0.19 27.17 -12.48
C GLY A 174 0.60 28.62 -12.28
N ALA A 175 -0.07 29.54 -12.99
CA ALA A 175 0.21 30.97 -12.92
C ALA A 175 -0.11 31.58 -11.54
N SER A 176 -1.10 31.04 -10.84
CA SER A 176 -1.55 31.48 -9.50
C SER A 176 -1.17 30.51 -8.40
N ARG A 177 -0.19 29.62 -8.64
CA ARG A 177 0.23 28.61 -7.66
C ARG A 177 0.65 29.22 -6.33
N ASN A 178 0.20 28.59 -5.25
CA ASN A 178 0.57 28.97 -3.90
C ASN A 178 0.57 27.77 -2.94
N PRO A 179 1.57 26.87 -3.04
CA PRO A 179 1.62 25.67 -2.19
C PRO A 179 1.56 25.96 -0.70
N ILE A 180 2.07 27.12 -0.28
CA ILE A 180 2.09 27.53 1.13
C ILE A 180 0.66 27.73 1.63
N GLU A 181 -0.14 28.53 0.92
CA GLU A 181 -1.53 28.81 1.28
C GLU A 181 -2.37 27.54 1.23
N ASP A 182 -2.25 26.75 0.15
CA ASP A 182 -2.99 25.50 -0.02
C ASP A 182 -2.72 24.50 1.14
N ILE A 183 -1.48 24.41 1.63
CA ILE A 183 -1.10 23.56 2.76
C ILE A 183 -1.64 24.12 4.09
N PHE A 184 -1.61 25.44 4.28
CA PHE A 184 -2.21 26.06 5.47
C PHE A 184 -3.74 25.91 5.51
N ASP A 185 -4.41 26.07 4.39
CA ASP A 185 -5.86 25.85 4.25
C ASP A 185 -6.22 24.39 4.55
N ALA A 186 -5.46 23.44 4.01
CA ALA A 186 -5.61 22.02 4.31
C ALA A 186 -5.48 21.71 5.81
N LYS A 187 -4.46 22.30 6.46
CA LYS A 187 -4.24 22.15 7.90
C LYS A 187 -5.40 22.74 8.70
N GLN A 188 -5.89 23.93 8.30
CA GLN A 188 -6.99 24.60 8.98
C GLN A 188 -8.28 23.79 8.84
N LEU A 189 -8.57 23.23 7.67
CA LEU A 189 -9.77 22.42 7.47
C LEU A 189 -9.79 21.18 8.37
N ILE A 190 -8.67 20.47 8.52
CA ILE A 190 -8.57 19.35 9.48
C ILE A 190 -8.81 19.82 10.91
N ILE A 191 -8.28 21.00 11.29
CA ILE A 191 -8.47 21.54 12.65
C ILE A 191 -9.94 21.92 12.86
N ASP A 192 -10.58 22.51 11.88
CA ASP A 192 -11.97 22.95 11.97
C ASP A 192 -12.94 21.76 12.04
N ASP A 193 -12.70 20.70 11.27
CA ASP A 193 -13.60 19.55 11.16
C ASP A 193 -13.30 18.49 12.24
N ALA A 194 -12.03 18.13 12.44
CA ALA A 194 -11.63 17.09 13.39
C ALA A 194 -11.18 17.61 14.77
N MET A 195 -11.02 18.93 14.94
CA MET A 195 -10.48 19.57 16.15
C MET A 195 -9.09 19.06 16.58
N VAL A 196 -8.32 18.57 15.61
CA VAL A 196 -6.98 18.01 15.82
C VAL A 196 -6.00 18.63 14.84
N THR A 197 -4.82 18.97 15.32
CA THR A 197 -3.74 19.41 14.42
C THR A 197 -3.11 18.19 13.74
N PRO A 198 -3.02 18.16 12.39
CA PRO A 198 -2.35 17.07 11.70
C PRO A 198 -0.86 17.04 12.06
N ASN A 199 -0.36 15.85 12.35
CA ASN A 199 1.01 15.64 12.82
C ASN A 199 1.86 14.83 11.81
N TYR A 200 1.25 14.29 10.77
CA TYR A 200 1.94 13.61 9.67
C TYR A 200 1.61 14.25 8.33
N SER A 201 2.64 14.37 7.51
CA SER A 201 2.52 14.75 6.10
C SER A 201 3.34 13.79 5.26
N ILE A 202 2.80 13.36 4.15
CA ILE A 202 3.42 12.37 3.28
C ILE A 202 3.38 12.84 1.84
N MET A 203 4.50 12.68 1.16
CA MET A 203 4.63 12.90 -0.28
C MET A 203 5.73 12.00 -0.83
N ASN A 204 5.91 11.99 -2.13
CA ASN A 204 7.06 11.33 -2.74
C ASN A 204 8.17 12.36 -3.10
N SER A 205 9.30 11.87 -3.57
CA SER A 205 10.43 12.71 -3.97
C SER A 205 10.12 13.66 -5.13
N GLN A 206 9.18 13.30 -6.02
CA GLN A 206 8.82 14.18 -7.13
C GLN A 206 8.02 15.38 -6.63
N MET A 207 7.06 15.16 -5.74
CA MET A 207 6.32 16.23 -5.08
C MET A 207 7.25 17.11 -4.24
N LEU A 208 8.18 16.51 -3.48
CA LEU A 208 9.20 17.27 -2.74
C LEU A 208 10.03 18.15 -3.68
N LYS A 209 10.41 17.63 -4.85
CA LYS A 209 11.12 18.42 -5.88
C LYS A 209 10.29 19.61 -6.35
N VAL A 210 9.00 19.44 -6.62
CA VAL A 210 8.10 20.53 -7.03
C VAL A 210 8.08 21.62 -5.95
N LEU A 211 7.93 21.28 -4.68
CA LEU A 211 7.96 22.23 -3.57
C LEU A 211 9.31 22.93 -3.43
N LEU A 212 10.42 22.20 -3.54
CA LEU A 212 11.76 22.78 -3.42
C LEU A 212 12.07 23.81 -4.51
N PHE A 213 11.52 23.66 -5.71
CA PHE A 213 11.72 24.58 -6.82
C PHE A 213 10.62 25.64 -6.96
N ASP A 214 9.62 25.65 -6.06
CA ASP A 214 8.61 26.69 -6.05
C ASP A 214 9.20 28.04 -5.62
N SER A 215 8.89 29.10 -6.35
CA SER A 215 9.46 30.43 -6.15
C SER A 215 9.11 31.05 -4.79
N LYS A 216 7.88 30.83 -4.30
CA LYS A 216 7.44 31.38 -3.00
C LYS A 216 8.14 30.66 -1.84
N ILE A 217 8.30 29.34 -1.95
CA ILE A 217 9.04 28.56 -0.97
C ILE A 217 10.51 28.96 -0.95
N GLN A 218 11.13 29.17 -2.12
CA GLN A 218 12.51 29.65 -2.21
C GLN A 218 12.68 31.05 -1.63
N GLU A 219 11.71 31.93 -1.83
CA GLU A 219 11.73 33.26 -1.21
C GLU A 219 11.67 33.21 0.33
N LEU A 220 10.85 32.31 0.89
CA LEU A 220 10.80 32.05 2.32
C LEU A 220 12.11 31.45 2.84
N LEU A 221 12.68 30.51 2.09
CA LEU A 221 14.00 29.91 2.42
C LEU A 221 15.09 30.96 2.48
N ALA A 222 15.12 31.88 1.52
CA ALA A 222 16.11 32.98 1.48
C ALA A 222 16.01 33.93 2.69
N LYS A 223 14.81 34.04 3.28
CA LYS A 223 14.54 34.85 4.48
C LYS A 223 14.69 34.06 5.79
N SER A 224 14.84 32.74 5.70
CA SER A 224 14.96 31.84 6.86
C SER A 224 16.42 31.72 7.34
N ALA A 225 16.60 31.13 8.52
CA ALA A 225 17.94 30.83 9.07
C ALA A 225 18.56 29.55 8.47
N PHE A 226 17.87 28.85 7.55
CA PHE A 226 18.37 27.62 6.93
C PHE A 226 19.40 27.95 5.85
N GLY A 227 20.56 27.28 5.90
CA GLY A 227 21.60 27.41 4.89
C GLY A 227 21.38 26.45 3.71
N ASN A 228 22.06 26.76 2.58
CA ASN A 228 22.04 25.87 1.41
C ASN A 228 22.46 24.42 1.73
N GLY A 229 23.40 24.25 2.70
CA GLY A 229 23.83 22.93 3.16
C GLY A 229 22.72 22.12 3.83
N ASP A 230 21.85 22.77 4.58
CA ASP A 230 20.70 22.10 5.24
C ASP A 230 19.65 21.66 4.21
N LEU A 231 19.42 22.46 3.18
CA LEU A 231 18.48 22.16 2.11
C LEU A 231 18.88 20.88 1.35
N PHE A 232 20.16 20.68 1.08
CA PHE A 232 20.65 19.50 0.38
C PHE A 232 20.76 18.26 1.28
N SER A 233 21.07 18.45 2.57
CA SER A 233 21.25 17.34 3.50
C SER A 233 19.93 16.83 4.09
N ARG A 234 18.95 17.72 4.32
CA ARG A 234 17.70 17.42 5.01
C ARG A 234 16.49 18.15 4.39
N PRO A 235 16.23 17.99 3.08
CA PRO A 235 15.22 18.79 2.38
C PRO A 235 13.81 18.66 2.96
N ALA A 236 13.38 17.45 3.32
CA ALA A 236 12.06 17.22 3.92
C ALA A 236 11.88 17.93 5.27
N GLN A 237 12.91 17.91 6.14
CA GLN A 237 12.85 18.56 7.44
C GLN A 237 12.84 20.09 7.33
N VAL A 238 13.58 20.65 6.38
CA VAL A 238 13.59 22.10 6.10
C VAL A 238 12.21 22.54 5.63
N ILE A 239 11.60 21.83 4.66
CA ILE A 239 10.25 22.13 4.17
C ILE A 239 9.22 21.97 5.30
N ALA A 240 9.30 20.92 6.11
CA ALA A 240 8.40 20.69 7.24
C ALA A 240 8.46 21.86 8.24
N SER A 241 9.68 22.30 8.58
CA SER A 241 9.89 23.43 9.50
C SER A 241 9.41 24.76 8.92
N LEU A 242 9.62 24.96 7.62
CA LEU A 242 9.24 26.19 6.93
C LEU A 242 7.71 26.35 6.84
N LEU A 243 7.01 25.25 6.54
CA LEU A 243 5.56 25.23 6.39
C LEU A 243 4.82 24.94 7.70
N GLY A 244 5.53 24.72 8.80
CA GLY A 244 4.92 24.40 10.10
C GLY A 244 4.05 23.15 10.05
N ILE A 245 4.39 22.18 9.19
CA ILE A 245 3.75 20.87 9.10
C ILE A 245 4.51 19.87 9.98
N GLY A 246 3.78 18.84 10.48
CA GLY A 246 4.37 17.84 11.36
C GLY A 246 5.43 16.97 10.69
N ASN A 247 5.51 15.72 11.07
CA ASN A 247 6.47 14.78 10.50
C ASN A 247 6.27 14.62 8.98
N LEU A 248 7.12 15.27 8.18
CA LEU A 248 7.10 15.12 6.74
C LEU A 248 7.91 13.89 6.34
N THR A 249 7.22 12.90 5.81
CA THR A 249 7.81 11.66 5.34
C THR A 249 7.82 11.65 3.80
N VAL A 250 9.00 11.43 3.24
CA VAL A 250 9.15 11.17 1.80
C VAL A 250 9.08 9.67 1.59
N TYR A 251 8.06 9.22 0.86
CA TYR A 251 7.77 7.81 0.69
C TYR A 251 7.79 7.42 -0.79
N ASP A 252 8.89 6.81 -1.22
CA ASP A 252 9.14 6.43 -2.62
C ASP A 252 9.03 4.92 -2.87
N GLU A 253 8.45 4.17 -1.93
CA GLU A 253 8.33 2.73 -2.07
C GLU A 253 7.46 2.34 -3.26
N LEU A 254 7.89 1.24 -3.90
CA LEU A 254 7.25 0.67 -5.07
C LEU A 254 6.67 -0.70 -4.74
N TYR A 255 5.57 -1.03 -5.38
CA TYR A 255 5.08 -2.40 -5.43
C TYR A 255 4.99 -2.88 -6.88
N GLU A 256 5.11 -4.19 -7.06
CA GLU A 256 5.03 -4.81 -8.37
C GLU A 256 3.66 -5.44 -8.56
N VAL A 257 3.02 -5.06 -9.64
CA VAL A 257 1.86 -5.74 -10.23
C VAL A 257 2.39 -6.70 -11.27
N GLN A 258 1.95 -7.95 -11.24
CA GLN A 258 2.39 -8.95 -12.21
C GLN A 258 1.21 -9.77 -12.71
N ALA A 259 1.27 -10.14 -13.97
CA ALA A 259 0.34 -11.06 -14.59
C ALA A 259 1.08 -12.02 -15.52
N TRP A 260 0.53 -13.22 -15.67
CA TRP A 260 1.05 -14.19 -16.62
C TRP A 260 0.44 -13.95 -18.01
N LEU A 261 1.25 -14.09 -19.04
CA LEU A 261 0.75 -14.08 -20.40
C LEU A 261 -0.13 -15.32 -20.62
N THR A 262 -1.34 -15.13 -21.12
CA THR A 262 -2.21 -16.24 -21.50
C THR A 262 -1.96 -16.71 -22.92
N THR A 263 -1.48 -15.80 -23.78
CA THR A 263 -1.13 -16.10 -25.16
C THR A 263 0.30 -15.65 -25.45
N THR A 264 0.96 -16.35 -26.39
CA THR A 264 2.29 -15.96 -26.86
C THR A 264 2.20 -14.63 -27.61
N THR A 265 3.16 -13.73 -27.33
CA THR A 265 3.22 -12.44 -28.01
C THR A 265 3.51 -12.62 -29.49
N THR A 266 2.84 -11.82 -30.29
CA THR A 266 2.99 -11.75 -31.75
C THR A 266 3.30 -10.31 -32.13
N SER A 267 3.16 -9.95 -33.41
CA SER A 267 3.24 -8.56 -33.88
C SER A 267 2.05 -7.68 -33.50
N SER A 268 1.22 -8.11 -32.52
CA SER A 268 0.09 -7.35 -32.00
C SER A 268 0.50 -6.52 -30.80
N THR A 269 -0.05 -5.33 -30.68
CA THR A 269 0.06 -4.47 -29.49
C THR A 269 -0.90 -4.89 -28.39
N THR A 270 -1.89 -5.74 -28.69
CA THR A 270 -2.82 -6.28 -27.69
C THR A 270 -2.23 -7.51 -27.03
N ILE A 271 -2.01 -7.44 -25.74
CA ILE A 271 -1.40 -8.47 -24.90
C ILE A 271 -2.46 -9.06 -23.99
N TYR A 272 -2.59 -10.38 -24.01
CA TYR A 272 -3.56 -11.11 -23.17
C TYR A 272 -2.87 -11.62 -21.90
N VAL A 273 -3.46 -11.30 -20.75
CA VAL A 273 -2.95 -11.65 -19.44
C VAL A 273 -4.03 -12.35 -18.60
N ASP A 274 -3.61 -13.08 -17.58
CA ASP A 274 -4.53 -13.78 -16.65
C ASP A 274 -5.25 -12.81 -15.72
N ASP A 275 -4.63 -11.69 -15.36
CA ASP A 275 -5.21 -10.65 -14.52
C ASP A 275 -4.70 -9.26 -14.94
N ALA A 276 -5.58 -8.45 -15.53
CA ALA A 276 -5.29 -7.07 -15.90
C ALA A 276 -5.75 -6.03 -14.86
N THR A 277 -6.25 -6.45 -13.69
CA THR A 277 -6.97 -5.61 -12.73
C THR A 277 -6.16 -4.43 -12.23
N ASP A 278 -4.92 -4.69 -11.84
CA ASP A 278 -4.06 -3.70 -11.19
C ASP A 278 -3.20 -2.91 -12.20
N PHE A 279 -3.33 -3.19 -13.52
CA PHE A 279 -2.64 -2.41 -14.55
C PHE A 279 -3.41 -1.13 -14.88
N GLU A 280 -2.68 -0.11 -15.34
CA GLU A 280 -3.25 1.19 -15.73
C GLU A 280 -2.56 1.77 -16.95
N ALA A 281 -3.29 2.58 -17.71
CA ALA A 281 -2.76 3.31 -18.86
C ALA A 281 -1.68 4.32 -18.40
N GLY A 282 -0.70 4.60 -19.28
CA GLY A 282 0.45 5.42 -18.96
C GLY A 282 1.54 4.69 -18.17
N GLY A 283 1.24 3.54 -17.57
CA GLY A 283 2.19 2.74 -16.80
C GLY A 283 3.22 2.03 -17.68
N LYS A 284 4.47 1.94 -17.19
CA LYS A 284 5.54 1.20 -17.87
C LYS A 284 5.48 -0.27 -17.48
N VAL A 285 5.30 -1.15 -18.46
CA VAL A 285 5.25 -2.59 -18.28
C VAL A 285 6.51 -3.25 -18.81
N ARG A 286 7.02 -4.22 -18.08
CA ARG A 286 8.18 -5.03 -18.45
C ARG A 286 7.77 -6.48 -18.69
N PHE A 287 8.10 -6.98 -19.86
CA PHE A 287 7.96 -8.39 -20.24
C PHE A 287 9.20 -9.17 -19.79
N TYR A 288 9.00 -10.34 -19.17
CA TYR A 288 10.08 -11.21 -18.72
C TYR A 288 9.97 -12.59 -19.36
N ASP A 289 11.04 -13.04 -20.01
CA ASP A 289 11.23 -14.45 -20.40
C ASP A 289 11.70 -15.23 -19.15
N MET A 290 10.86 -16.12 -18.65
CA MET A 290 11.14 -16.88 -17.43
C MET A 290 12.22 -17.94 -17.60
N THR A 291 12.63 -18.25 -18.85
CA THR A 291 13.70 -19.21 -19.15
C THR A 291 15.05 -18.53 -19.41
N LYS A 292 15.05 -17.25 -19.76
CA LYS A 292 16.26 -16.49 -20.09
C LYS A 292 16.36 -15.26 -19.16
N TYR A 293 17.15 -15.36 -18.13
CA TYR A 293 17.26 -14.37 -17.07
C TYR A 293 17.49 -12.91 -17.52
N ASN A 294 18.09 -12.70 -18.70
CA ASN A 294 18.41 -11.36 -19.22
C ASN A 294 17.53 -10.92 -20.40
N THR A 295 16.48 -11.66 -20.74
CA THR A 295 15.58 -11.26 -21.82
C THR A 295 14.37 -10.57 -21.22
N PHE A 296 14.33 -9.24 -21.39
CA PHE A 296 13.19 -8.42 -21.01
C PHE A 296 13.02 -7.27 -22.01
N GLU A 297 11.80 -6.79 -22.15
CA GLU A 297 11.46 -5.61 -22.94
C GLU A 297 10.48 -4.74 -22.18
N ASP A 298 10.66 -3.42 -22.30
CA ASP A 298 9.84 -2.43 -21.65
C ASP A 298 8.94 -1.74 -22.67
N GLU A 299 7.64 -1.64 -22.36
CA GLU A 299 6.64 -0.96 -23.16
C GLU A 299 5.75 -0.07 -22.29
N VAL A 300 5.08 0.92 -22.91
CA VAL A 300 4.11 1.77 -22.23
C VAL A 300 2.71 1.26 -22.49
N ILE A 301 1.89 1.18 -21.46
CA ILE A 301 0.49 0.77 -21.56
C ILE A 301 -0.35 1.95 -22.08
N MET A 302 -1.01 1.76 -23.21
CA MET A 302 -1.90 2.76 -23.80
C MET A 302 -3.34 2.62 -23.28
N SER A 303 -3.80 1.39 -23.07
CA SER A 303 -5.11 1.13 -22.49
C SER A 303 -5.16 -0.25 -21.82
N VAL A 304 -6.12 -0.43 -20.92
CA VAL A 304 -6.36 -1.68 -20.19
C VAL A 304 -7.83 -2.03 -20.26
N ASP A 305 -8.14 -3.24 -20.71
CA ASP A 305 -9.47 -3.82 -20.56
C ASP A 305 -9.43 -4.92 -19.49
N ARG A 306 -9.89 -4.55 -18.30
CA ARG A 306 -9.90 -5.43 -17.13
C ARG A 306 -10.87 -6.60 -17.28
N ALA A 307 -11.97 -6.41 -18.00
CA ALA A 307 -12.96 -7.45 -18.22
C ALA A 307 -12.48 -8.51 -19.22
N ALA A 308 -11.81 -8.07 -20.28
CA ALA A 308 -11.24 -8.94 -21.28
C ALA A 308 -9.88 -9.54 -20.87
N GLY A 309 -9.25 -9.04 -19.80
CA GLY A 309 -7.90 -9.45 -19.40
C GLY A 309 -6.84 -9.04 -20.43
N THR A 310 -6.97 -7.83 -21.03
CA THR A 310 -6.05 -7.36 -22.05
C THR A 310 -5.38 -6.03 -21.68
N ILE A 311 -4.14 -5.90 -22.14
CA ILE A 311 -3.33 -4.69 -22.05
C ILE A 311 -2.91 -4.30 -23.47
N VAL A 312 -3.18 -3.08 -23.88
CA VAL A 312 -2.69 -2.55 -25.15
C VAL A 312 -1.43 -1.73 -24.89
N VAL A 313 -0.34 -2.09 -25.55
CA VAL A 313 0.96 -1.41 -25.43
C VAL A 313 1.26 -0.52 -26.64
N GLY A 314 2.15 0.46 -26.46
CA GLY A 314 2.49 1.43 -27.50
C GLY A 314 3.19 0.81 -28.71
N ALA A 315 4.06 -0.16 -28.47
CA ALA A 315 4.67 -0.97 -29.52
C ALA A 315 4.57 -2.46 -29.17
N HIS A 316 4.52 -3.33 -30.16
CA HIS A 316 4.57 -4.77 -29.89
C HIS A 316 5.98 -5.17 -29.45
N PRO A 317 6.13 -6.10 -28.49
CA PRO A 317 7.44 -6.63 -28.12
C PRO A 317 8.16 -7.24 -29.32
N THR A 318 9.46 -6.94 -29.45
CA THR A 318 10.29 -7.46 -30.54
C THR A 318 10.69 -8.92 -30.31
N SER A 319 10.85 -9.30 -29.04
CA SER A 319 11.08 -10.68 -28.65
C SER A 319 9.76 -11.44 -28.47
N THR A 320 9.82 -12.76 -28.67
CA THR A 320 8.68 -13.63 -28.43
C THR A 320 8.62 -14.05 -26.97
N PHE A 321 7.57 -13.65 -26.28
CA PHE A 321 7.24 -14.10 -24.91
C PHE A 321 6.11 -15.12 -24.98
N VAL A 322 6.27 -16.25 -24.30
CA VAL A 322 5.41 -17.44 -24.45
C VAL A 322 4.26 -17.40 -23.44
N GLY A 323 3.03 -17.54 -23.93
CA GLY A 323 1.85 -17.67 -23.09
C GLY A 323 1.89 -18.88 -22.15
N GLY A 324 1.38 -18.71 -20.93
CA GLY A 324 1.42 -19.73 -19.88
C GLY A 324 2.77 -19.91 -19.18
N ARG A 325 3.83 -19.23 -19.65
CA ARG A 325 5.18 -19.33 -19.10
C ARG A 325 5.73 -17.97 -18.67
N ASP A 326 5.65 -16.99 -19.54
CA ASP A 326 6.27 -15.69 -19.35
C ASP A 326 5.29 -14.70 -18.72
N LYS A 327 5.80 -13.64 -18.12
CA LYS A 327 4.99 -12.69 -17.37
C LYS A 327 5.29 -11.25 -17.73
N VAL A 328 4.33 -10.41 -17.43
CA VAL A 328 4.45 -8.95 -17.46
C VAL A 328 4.43 -8.39 -16.05
N VAL A 329 5.23 -7.37 -15.81
CA VAL A 329 5.37 -6.73 -14.51
C VAL A 329 5.32 -5.21 -14.69
N MET A 330 4.46 -4.54 -13.91
CA MET A 330 4.43 -3.09 -13.81
C MET A 330 4.81 -2.69 -12.38
N ARG A 331 5.65 -1.66 -12.24
CA ARG A 331 5.98 -1.05 -10.95
C ARG A 331 5.12 0.16 -10.71
N LYS A 332 4.46 0.18 -9.56
CA LYS A 332 3.61 1.28 -9.13
C LYS A 332 4.15 1.88 -7.84
N LYS A 333 3.97 3.17 -7.67
CA LYS A 333 4.22 3.85 -6.41
C LYS A 333 3.00 3.70 -5.50
N PHE A 334 3.23 3.57 -4.19
CA PHE A 334 2.12 3.64 -3.23
C PHE A 334 1.49 5.04 -3.21
N ILE A 335 2.32 6.07 -3.41
CA ILE A 335 1.88 7.48 -3.47
C ILE A 335 2.13 8.00 -4.88
N PRO A 336 1.09 8.47 -5.59
CA PRO A 336 1.24 9.13 -6.88
C PRO A 336 2.15 10.36 -6.81
N ASP A 337 2.79 10.71 -7.93
CA ASP A 337 3.76 11.80 -8.02
C ASP A 337 3.17 13.19 -7.77
N ASN A 338 1.86 13.32 -7.94
CA ASN A 338 1.10 14.55 -7.83
C ASN A 338 0.32 14.70 -6.51
N VAL A 339 0.52 13.80 -5.53
CA VAL A 339 -0.24 13.80 -4.28
C VAL A 339 0.61 14.31 -3.11
N PHE A 340 0.06 15.29 -2.41
CA PHE A 340 0.44 15.67 -1.05
C PHE A 340 -0.66 15.24 -0.10
N PHE A 341 -0.30 14.56 0.97
CA PHE A 341 -1.25 14.02 1.93
C PHE A 341 -0.89 14.42 3.35
N MET A 342 -1.90 14.80 4.14
CA MET A 342 -1.76 15.20 5.53
C MET A 342 -2.79 14.48 6.40
N PHE A 343 -2.40 14.07 7.61
CA PHE A 343 -3.33 13.42 8.55
C PHE A 343 -2.86 13.53 10.01
N ALA A 344 -3.78 13.26 10.94
CA ALA A 344 -3.47 13.02 12.32
C ALA A 344 -3.53 11.51 12.61
N ASP A 345 -2.59 10.98 13.40
CA ASP A 345 -2.57 9.56 13.81
C ASP A 345 -3.41 9.30 15.07
N ALA A 346 -3.73 10.34 15.81
CA ALA A 346 -4.57 10.28 17.01
C ALA A 346 -5.52 11.48 17.09
N ALA A 347 -6.73 11.24 17.53
CA ALA A 347 -7.75 12.26 17.81
C ALA A 347 -8.36 12.03 19.19
N GLY A 348 -8.42 13.07 20.02
CA GLY A 348 -8.97 12.98 21.37
C GLY A 348 -8.30 11.95 22.29
N GLY A 349 -7.06 11.53 22.00
CA GLY A 349 -6.35 10.47 22.72
C GLY A 349 -6.62 9.04 22.18
N SER A 350 -7.52 8.89 21.21
CA SER A 350 -7.83 7.63 20.53
C SER A 350 -7.06 7.50 19.23
N LYS A 351 -6.82 6.28 18.77
CA LYS A 351 -6.21 6.00 17.46
C LYS A 351 -7.18 6.40 16.35
N VAL A 352 -6.66 7.00 15.30
CA VAL A 352 -7.46 7.37 14.12
C VAL A 352 -7.71 6.18 13.21
N ALA A 353 -6.75 5.28 13.10
CA ALA A 353 -6.86 4.10 12.25
C ALA A 353 -6.13 2.90 12.85
N GLU A 354 -6.53 1.70 12.45
CA GLU A 354 -5.82 0.46 12.76
C GLU A 354 -6.10 -0.61 11.69
N PHE A 355 -5.33 -1.69 11.72
CA PHE A 355 -5.55 -2.84 10.87
C PHE A 355 -6.18 -3.97 11.67
N MET A 356 -7.44 -4.35 11.35
CA MET A 356 -8.15 -5.43 12.03
C MET A 356 -7.92 -6.76 11.32
N GLU A 357 -7.36 -7.74 12.05
CA GLU A 357 -7.16 -9.10 11.58
C GLU A 357 -8.43 -9.92 11.87
N ALA A 358 -9.01 -10.52 10.82
CA ALA A 358 -10.20 -11.36 10.94
C ALA A 358 -9.81 -12.85 10.99
N PRO A 359 -10.63 -13.70 11.64
CA PRO A 359 -10.37 -15.12 11.71
C PRO A 359 -10.56 -15.79 10.34
N TYR A 360 -9.76 -16.82 10.08
CA TYR A 360 -9.89 -17.63 8.88
C TYR A 360 -9.50 -19.09 9.12
N GLY A 361 -9.93 -19.95 8.20
CA GLY A 361 -9.71 -21.40 8.27
C GLY A 361 -10.50 -22.09 9.37
N ASN A 362 -10.52 -23.42 9.35
CA ASN A 362 -11.28 -24.23 10.30
C ASN A 362 -10.82 -24.09 11.75
N SER A 363 -9.57 -23.66 11.95
CA SER A 363 -8.97 -23.51 13.29
C SER A 363 -9.03 -22.08 13.84
N ARG A 364 -9.77 -21.18 13.19
CA ARG A 364 -9.86 -19.75 13.53
C ARG A 364 -8.47 -19.17 13.80
N ARG A 365 -7.77 -18.81 12.76
CA ARG A 365 -6.41 -18.26 12.82
C ARG A 365 -6.46 -16.78 12.49
N TRP A 366 -5.59 -16.00 13.10
CA TRP A 366 -5.41 -14.57 12.85
C TRP A 366 -4.01 -14.28 12.36
N GLY A 367 -3.88 -13.23 11.59
CA GLY A 367 -2.60 -12.78 11.09
C GLY A 367 -1.97 -13.75 10.08
N PHE A 368 -0.68 -13.59 9.87
CA PHE A 368 0.02 -14.40 8.88
C PHE A 368 0.17 -15.85 9.31
N TYR A 369 -0.22 -16.73 8.42
CA TYR A 369 -0.08 -18.17 8.64
C TYR A 369 0.46 -18.84 7.38
N ALA A 370 1.43 -19.72 7.59
CA ALA A 370 1.97 -20.56 6.54
C ALA A 370 1.57 -22.01 6.74
N ASP A 371 1.29 -22.67 5.64
CA ASP A 371 1.09 -24.10 5.58
C ASP A 371 1.80 -24.70 4.36
N THR A 372 2.01 -26.00 4.42
CA THR A 372 2.62 -26.77 3.34
C THR A 372 1.69 -27.91 2.95
N LYS A 373 1.74 -28.26 1.66
CA LYS A 373 1.06 -29.43 1.12
C LYS A 373 2.02 -30.17 0.20
N ASP A 374 2.18 -31.47 0.46
CA ASP A 374 2.90 -32.37 -0.44
C ASP A 374 2.02 -32.63 -1.68
N GLU A 375 2.62 -32.54 -2.87
CA GLU A 375 2.02 -32.91 -4.14
C GLU A 375 2.62 -34.25 -4.57
N TRP A 376 1.79 -35.13 -5.09
CA TRP A 376 2.20 -36.47 -5.46
C TRP A 376 2.64 -36.57 -6.92
N ASP A 377 1.97 -35.86 -7.82
CA ASP A 377 2.27 -35.86 -9.25
C ASP A 377 1.96 -34.47 -9.85
N PRO A 378 2.99 -33.72 -10.31
CA PRO A 378 4.43 -33.97 -10.13
C PRO A 378 4.84 -33.85 -8.66
N GLU A 379 5.84 -34.68 -8.24
CA GLU A 379 6.31 -34.71 -6.86
C GLU A 379 6.94 -33.40 -6.46
N GLY A 380 6.52 -32.87 -5.31
CA GLY A 380 7.02 -31.58 -4.80
C GLY A 380 6.24 -31.10 -3.58
N VAL A 381 6.58 -29.89 -3.11
CA VAL A 381 5.98 -29.29 -1.93
C VAL A 381 5.46 -27.89 -2.24
N TRP A 382 4.20 -27.66 -1.96
CA TRP A 382 3.60 -26.34 -1.95
C TRP A 382 3.82 -25.67 -0.60
N LEU A 383 4.35 -24.46 -0.61
CA LEU A 383 4.36 -23.55 0.52
C LEU A 383 3.35 -22.44 0.25
N ARG A 384 2.42 -22.21 1.18
CA ARG A 384 1.43 -21.14 1.09
C ARG A 384 1.53 -20.22 2.30
N VAL A 385 1.46 -18.92 2.06
CA VAL A 385 1.24 -17.90 3.10
C VAL A 385 -0.10 -17.25 2.87
N GLN A 386 -0.83 -16.99 3.93
CA GLN A 386 -2.18 -16.45 3.88
C GLN A 386 -2.42 -15.51 5.05
N ASP A 387 -3.36 -14.58 4.84
CA ASP A 387 -3.75 -13.59 5.82
C ASP A 387 -5.14 -13.05 5.51
N LYS A 388 -5.83 -12.48 6.51
CA LYS A 388 -7.16 -11.94 6.37
C LYS A 388 -7.36 -10.76 7.31
N GLY A 389 -7.87 -9.65 6.78
CA GLY A 389 -8.13 -8.47 7.58
C GLY A 389 -8.64 -7.30 6.74
N LEU A 390 -8.78 -6.18 7.40
CA LEU A 390 -9.24 -4.93 6.82
C LEU A 390 -8.66 -3.76 7.61
N PRO A 391 -8.15 -2.70 6.96
CA PRO A 391 -7.87 -1.45 7.65
C PRO A 391 -9.19 -0.76 8.02
N VAL A 392 -9.19 -0.07 9.13
CA VAL A 392 -10.34 0.66 9.68
C VAL A 392 -9.93 2.08 9.96
N LEU A 393 -10.81 3.03 9.63
CA LEU A 393 -10.65 4.46 9.89
C LEU A 393 -11.77 4.91 10.83
N TYR A 394 -11.41 5.36 12.04
CA TYR A 394 -12.36 5.80 13.05
C TYR A 394 -12.74 7.28 12.91
N ASN A 395 -11.78 8.13 12.51
CA ASN A 395 -11.98 9.56 12.33
C ASN A 395 -11.66 9.98 10.90
N PRO A 396 -12.63 9.95 9.98
CA PRO A 396 -12.42 10.27 8.58
C PRO A 396 -12.00 11.73 8.34
N ASP A 397 -12.42 12.67 9.21
CA ASP A 397 -12.15 14.10 9.08
C ASP A 397 -10.68 14.47 9.40
N THR A 398 -9.88 13.52 9.89
CA THR A 398 -8.46 13.73 10.22
C THR A 398 -7.52 13.65 9.02
N THR A 399 -8.01 13.33 7.83
CA THR A 399 -7.22 13.09 6.63
C THR A 399 -7.48 14.16 5.57
N TYR A 400 -6.45 14.58 4.83
CA TYR A 400 -6.59 15.53 3.73
C TYR A 400 -5.63 15.22 2.59
N LYS A 401 -6.13 15.25 1.37
CA LYS A 401 -5.36 15.00 0.16
C LYS A 401 -5.43 16.18 -0.81
N ILE A 402 -4.28 16.64 -1.26
CA ILE A 402 -4.14 17.57 -2.37
C ILE A 402 -3.58 16.82 -3.57
N THR A 403 -4.33 16.83 -4.68
CA THR A 403 -3.80 16.46 -5.99
C THR A 403 -3.31 17.75 -6.65
N ALA A 404 -1.98 17.93 -6.67
CA ALA A 404 -1.37 19.23 -6.91
C ALA A 404 -1.18 19.57 -8.40
N PHE A 405 -1.17 18.57 -9.27
CA PHE A 405 -1.06 18.71 -10.73
C PHE A 405 -1.51 17.45 -11.44
N ASP A 406 -1.81 17.54 -12.71
CA ASP A 406 -2.10 16.37 -13.52
C ASP A 406 -0.82 15.61 -13.85
N LEU A 407 -0.88 14.28 -13.82
CA LEU A 407 0.21 13.44 -14.29
C LEU A 407 0.24 13.57 -15.82
N ASP A 408 1.43 13.87 -16.37
CA ASP A 408 1.61 13.95 -17.82
C ASP A 408 1.16 12.59 -18.42
N GLU A 409 0.21 12.63 -19.34
CA GLU A 409 -0.08 11.50 -20.21
C GLU A 409 1.15 11.27 -21.11
N TYR A 410 1.76 10.10 -21.00
CA TYR A 410 2.91 9.71 -21.81
C TYR A 410 2.49 9.30 -23.22
#